data_c23517dd8e7e0a7e24785add8ca1e998
#
_entry.id   c23517dd8e7e0a7e24785add8ca1e998
#
_cell.length_a   1.000
_cell.length_b   1.000
_cell.length_c   1.000
_cell.angle_alpha   90.00
_cell.angle_beta   90.00
_cell.angle_gamma   90.00
#
_symmetry.space_group_name_H-M   'P 1'
#
loop_
_entity.id
_entity.type
_entity.pdbx_description
1 polymer ?
#
loop_
_entity_poly.entity_id
_entity_poly.type
_entity_poly.pdbx_seq_one_letter_code
_entity_poly.pdbx_strand_id
1 'polypeptide(L)'
;EMSASLVGSEMCIRDSPWAAIQLRAENKEKTAYNLVGFQTNLTFGEQKRVFHMVPGLENAEFFRYGVMHRNTFVDAPHVLDSTFAVPGTGVRLAGQITGTEGYMEAVATGLLAALNTYAEAIGAAGVELPRVGALGALVGYATDPATVGYQPMHVNFGLVPPLEDGKRRSKRDRYQAYADRALEALDAYLATRSDLFGGDRS
;
A
#
# COMPACT_ATOMS: atom_id res chain seq x y z
N GLU A 1 -2.34 -5.41 -35.17
CA GLU A 1 -2.99 -5.46 -33.85
C GLU A 1 -2.22 -6.41 -32.96
N MET A 2 -1.23 -5.90 -32.22
CA MET A 2 -0.70 -6.66 -31.10
C MET A 2 -1.67 -6.48 -29.93
N SER A 3 -2.58 -7.45 -29.81
CA SER A 3 -3.53 -7.47 -28.70
C SER A 3 -2.77 -7.69 -27.40
N ALA A 4 -2.90 -6.76 -26.47
CA ALA A 4 -2.40 -6.88 -25.11
C ALA A 4 -3.21 -7.88 -24.24
N SER A 5 -3.77 -8.92 -24.85
CA SER A 5 -4.59 -9.93 -24.20
C SER A 5 -3.91 -11.30 -24.25
N LEU A 6 -2.79 -11.43 -23.56
CA LEU A 6 -2.22 -12.73 -23.21
C LEU A 6 -2.45 -13.10 -21.72
N VAL A 7 -3.41 -12.44 -21.09
CA VAL A 7 -3.82 -12.81 -19.73
C VAL A 7 -5.23 -13.37 -19.79
N GLY A 8 -5.32 -14.68 -19.75
CA GLY A 8 -6.55 -15.42 -19.47
C GLY A 8 -7.27 -15.94 -20.71
N SER A 9 -7.03 -17.13 -20.98
CA SER A 9 -7.90 -18.30 -21.16
C SER A 9 -7.09 -19.41 -21.82
N GLU A 10 -7.02 -20.55 -21.17
CA GLU A 10 -6.66 -21.85 -21.72
C GLU A 10 -5.28 -22.00 -22.39
N MET A 11 -4.25 -21.34 -21.87
CA MET A 11 -2.89 -21.74 -22.21
C MET A 11 -2.47 -22.91 -21.35
N CYS A 12 -2.24 -24.06 -21.98
CA CYS A 12 -1.58 -25.20 -21.35
C CYS A 12 -0.25 -24.70 -20.71
N ILE A 13 0.10 -25.23 -19.54
CA ILE A 13 1.31 -24.87 -18.79
C ILE A 13 2.59 -24.93 -19.66
N ARG A 14 2.59 -25.70 -20.75
CA ARG A 14 3.70 -25.80 -21.71
C ARG A 14 3.84 -24.60 -22.65
N ASP A 15 2.78 -23.84 -22.87
CA ASP A 15 2.74 -22.71 -23.81
C ASP A 15 2.77 -21.34 -23.08
N SER A 16 2.92 -21.35 -21.77
CA SER A 16 3.04 -20.10 -20.99
C SER A 16 4.40 -19.46 -21.25
N PRO A 17 4.44 -18.16 -21.59
CA PRO A 17 5.70 -17.46 -21.77
C PRO A 17 6.46 -17.38 -20.43
N TRP A 18 7.79 -17.52 -20.48
CA TRP A 18 8.65 -17.34 -19.31
C TRP A 18 8.58 -15.94 -18.72
N ALA A 19 8.38 -14.95 -19.59
CA ALA A 19 8.19 -13.56 -19.23
C ALA A 19 7.30 -12.87 -20.26
N ALA A 20 6.52 -11.91 -19.83
CA ALA A 20 5.70 -11.06 -20.68
C ALA A 20 6.03 -9.59 -20.42
N ILE A 21 6.19 -8.84 -21.49
CA ILE A 21 6.38 -7.38 -21.43
C ILE A 21 5.09 -6.73 -21.88
N GLN A 22 4.51 -5.92 -21.01
CA GLN A 22 3.32 -5.16 -21.34
C GLN A 22 3.71 -3.82 -21.94
N LEU A 23 3.24 -3.58 -23.17
CA LEU A 23 3.30 -2.28 -23.84
C LEU A 23 1.94 -1.60 -23.70
N ARG A 24 1.89 -0.45 -23.05
CA ARG A 24 0.69 0.36 -22.92
C ARG A 24 0.81 1.59 -23.80
N ALA A 25 -0.14 1.78 -24.71
CA ALA A 25 -0.16 2.98 -25.57
C ALA A 25 -0.34 4.25 -24.73
N GLU A 26 0.47 5.26 -25.00
CA GLU A 26 0.43 6.56 -24.30
C GLU A 26 -0.53 7.56 -25.00
N ASN A 27 -0.93 7.27 -26.25
CA ASN A 27 -1.84 8.11 -26.99
C ASN A 27 -2.84 7.27 -27.81
N LYS A 28 -3.89 7.91 -28.31
CA LYS A 28 -4.95 7.26 -29.10
C LYS A 28 -4.43 6.75 -30.45
N GLU A 29 -3.46 7.45 -31.01
CA GLU A 29 -2.83 7.15 -32.30
C GLU A 29 -1.87 5.96 -32.21
N LYS A 30 -1.55 5.48 -30.99
CA LYS A 30 -0.62 4.37 -30.72
C LYS A 30 0.76 4.57 -31.33
N THR A 31 1.25 5.79 -31.32
CA THR A 31 2.58 6.15 -31.84
C THR A 31 3.68 6.10 -30.77
N ALA A 32 3.30 6.07 -29.49
CA ALA A 32 4.20 5.92 -28.35
C ALA A 32 3.64 4.91 -27.35
N TYR A 33 4.53 4.15 -26.72
CA TYR A 33 4.20 3.10 -25.77
C TYR A 33 5.04 3.20 -24.51
N ASN A 34 4.44 2.87 -23.38
CA ASN A 34 5.12 2.70 -22.11
C ASN A 34 5.42 1.22 -21.88
N LEU A 35 6.67 0.94 -21.52
CA LEU A 35 7.09 -0.37 -20.99
C LEU A 35 6.67 -0.43 -19.52
N VAL A 36 5.60 -1.15 -19.21
CA VAL A 36 5.05 -1.20 -17.86
C VAL A 36 5.99 -1.97 -16.92
N GLY A 37 6.32 -1.34 -15.78
CA GLY A 37 7.17 -1.97 -14.75
C GLY A 37 8.67 -1.88 -15.00
N PHE A 38 9.13 -1.10 -15.99
CA PHE A 38 10.55 -0.95 -16.33
C PHE A 38 11.26 0.18 -15.55
N GLN A 39 10.86 0.40 -14.31
CA GLN A 39 11.61 1.25 -13.39
C GLN A 39 12.86 0.50 -12.91
N THR A 40 14.02 1.15 -12.98
CA THR A 40 15.29 0.49 -12.67
C THR A 40 16.35 1.49 -12.21
N ASN A 41 17.34 0.98 -11.47
CA ASN A 41 18.54 1.72 -11.08
C ASN A 41 19.69 1.61 -12.11
N LEU A 42 19.48 0.92 -13.24
CA LEU A 42 20.46 0.85 -14.31
C LEU A 42 20.73 2.25 -14.87
N THR A 43 21.98 2.53 -15.22
CA THR A 43 22.31 3.75 -15.96
C THR A 43 21.60 3.79 -17.31
N PHE A 44 21.38 4.95 -17.88
CA PHE A 44 20.67 5.08 -19.17
C PHE A 44 21.37 4.32 -20.30
N GLY A 45 22.70 4.28 -20.30
CA GLY A 45 23.47 3.49 -21.26
C GLY A 45 23.21 1.98 -21.13
N GLU A 46 23.16 1.46 -19.91
CA GLU A 46 22.82 0.06 -19.66
C GLU A 46 21.34 -0.24 -19.95
N GLN A 47 20.43 0.67 -19.65
CA GLN A 47 19.03 0.50 -20.03
C GLN A 47 18.90 0.39 -21.55
N LYS A 48 19.57 1.27 -22.31
CA LYS A 48 19.58 1.21 -23.76
C LYS A 48 20.07 -0.16 -24.26
N ARG A 49 21.22 -0.61 -23.74
CA ARG A 49 21.81 -1.91 -24.11
C ARG A 49 20.86 -3.07 -23.79
N VAL A 50 20.33 -3.12 -22.57
CA VAL A 50 19.51 -4.24 -22.09
C VAL A 50 18.14 -4.26 -22.77
N PHE A 51 17.50 -3.11 -22.95
CA PHE A 51 16.16 -3.06 -23.55
C PHE A 51 16.17 -3.42 -25.03
N HIS A 52 17.26 -3.12 -25.75
CA HIS A 52 17.44 -3.58 -27.14
C HIS A 52 17.70 -5.09 -27.26
N MET A 53 18.01 -5.79 -26.17
CA MET A 53 18.12 -7.26 -26.18
C MET A 53 16.75 -7.95 -26.16
N VAL A 54 15.69 -7.22 -25.89
CA VAL A 54 14.32 -7.76 -25.84
C VAL A 54 13.82 -7.97 -27.26
N PRO A 55 13.36 -9.21 -27.62
CA PRO A 55 12.80 -9.48 -28.94
C PRO A 55 11.66 -8.52 -29.28
N GLY A 56 11.78 -7.87 -30.44
CA GLY A 56 10.83 -6.84 -30.92
C GLY A 56 11.16 -5.40 -30.48
N LEU A 57 12.19 -5.21 -29.64
CA LEU A 57 12.66 -3.89 -29.23
C LEU A 57 14.08 -3.58 -29.73
N GLU A 58 14.64 -4.39 -30.61
CA GLU A 58 16.03 -4.29 -31.11
C GLU A 58 16.31 -2.92 -31.73
N ASN A 59 15.30 -2.34 -32.41
CA ASN A 59 15.39 -1.04 -33.08
C ASN A 59 14.45 0.02 -32.48
N ALA A 60 13.99 -0.19 -31.25
CA ALA A 60 13.09 0.74 -30.60
C ALA A 60 13.78 2.07 -30.27
N GLU A 61 13.12 3.18 -30.50
CA GLU A 61 13.57 4.49 -30.05
C GLU A 61 13.00 4.79 -28.68
N PHE A 62 13.86 5.03 -27.69
CA PHE A 62 13.47 5.34 -26.32
C PHE A 62 13.52 6.85 -26.09
N PHE A 63 12.36 7.50 -26.03
CA PHE A 63 12.24 8.93 -25.74
C PHE A 63 12.60 9.23 -24.27
N ARG A 64 12.36 8.27 -23.37
CA ARG A 64 12.64 8.38 -21.94
C ARG A 64 12.99 7.02 -21.37
N TYR A 65 14.01 7.01 -20.51
CA TYR A 65 14.40 5.82 -19.75
C TYR A 65 13.68 5.76 -18.40
N GLY A 66 13.55 4.56 -17.85
CA GLY A 66 12.97 4.32 -16.54
C GLY A 66 13.88 4.85 -15.43
N VAL A 67 13.27 5.39 -14.40
CA VAL A 67 13.93 5.77 -13.17
C VAL A 67 13.19 5.16 -11.99
N MET A 68 13.92 4.76 -10.95
CA MET A 68 13.29 4.39 -9.69
C MET A 68 12.73 5.66 -9.04
N HIS A 69 11.44 5.64 -8.78
CA HIS A 69 10.82 6.72 -8.02
C HIS A 69 11.30 6.64 -6.57
N ARG A 70 11.81 7.75 -6.06
CA ARG A 70 12.08 7.95 -4.65
C ARG A 70 10.99 8.86 -4.13
N ASN A 71 10.03 8.29 -3.42
CA ASN A 71 9.00 9.06 -2.78
C ASN A 71 9.59 9.74 -1.53
N THR A 72 9.25 11.01 -1.34
CA THR A 72 9.56 11.70 -0.10
C THR A 72 8.59 11.24 0.97
N PHE A 73 9.11 10.87 2.12
CA PHE A 73 8.32 10.55 3.31
C PHE A 73 9.01 11.14 4.55
N VAL A 74 8.23 11.35 5.59
CA VAL A 74 8.74 11.81 6.89
C VAL A 74 9.18 10.61 7.73
N ASP A 75 10.05 10.84 8.68
CA ASP A 75 10.37 9.87 9.73
C ASP A 75 9.20 9.80 10.72
N ALA A 76 8.11 9.18 10.27
CA ALA A 76 6.82 9.23 10.93
C ALA A 76 6.85 8.77 12.40
N PRO A 77 7.61 7.72 12.80
CA PRO A 77 7.72 7.32 14.21
C PRO A 77 8.21 8.42 15.16
N HIS A 78 8.98 9.37 14.65
CA HIS A 78 9.57 10.45 15.47
C HIS A 78 8.89 11.80 15.27
N VAL A 79 8.05 11.94 14.23
CA VAL A 79 7.42 13.20 13.84
C VAL A 79 5.93 13.22 14.12
N LEU A 80 5.26 12.05 14.10
CA LEU A 80 3.81 11.91 14.20
C LEU A 80 3.42 11.15 15.47
N ASP A 81 2.28 11.50 16.04
CA ASP A 81 1.62 10.69 17.06
C ASP A 81 0.71 9.60 16.45
N SER A 82 0.07 8.79 17.28
CA SER A 82 -0.82 7.69 16.87
C SER A 82 -2.04 8.14 16.05
N THR A 83 -2.34 9.44 16.02
CA THR A 83 -3.42 10.06 15.25
C THR A 83 -2.93 10.69 13.95
N PHE A 84 -1.66 10.45 13.58
CA PHE A 84 -0.96 11.10 12.47
C PHE A 84 -0.86 12.64 12.59
N ALA A 85 -1.01 13.19 13.79
CA ALA A 85 -0.77 14.59 14.02
C ALA A 85 0.73 14.89 14.22
N VAL A 86 1.16 16.04 13.74
CA VAL A 86 2.44 16.65 14.12
C VAL A 86 2.21 17.38 15.44
N PRO A 87 2.77 16.92 16.56
CA PRO A 87 2.48 17.47 17.89
C PRO A 87 2.67 18.99 17.97
N GLY A 88 1.69 19.67 18.56
CA GLY A 88 1.74 21.12 18.78
C GLY A 88 1.45 21.99 17.55
N THR A 89 1.06 21.41 16.39
CA THR A 89 0.84 22.20 15.15
C THR A 89 -0.59 22.19 14.64
N GLY A 90 -1.46 21.27 15.09
CA GLY A 90 -2.78 21.05 14.51
C GLY A 90 -2.77 20.45 13.11
N VAL A 91 -1.60 20.09 12.56
CA VAL A 91 -1.46 19.49 11.23
C VAL A 91 -1.44 17.97 11.35
N ARG A 92 -2.18 17.28 10.48
CA ARG A 92 -2.11 15.82 10.30
C ARG A 92 -1.61 15.48 8.91
N LEU A 93 -0.82 14.41 8.83
CA LEU A 93 -0.31 13.88 7.58
C LEU A 93 -1.02 12.56 7.28
N ALA A 94 -1.16 12.20 6.00
CA ALA A 94 -1.79 10.94 5.59
C ALA A 94 -1.20 10.42 4.27
N GLY A 95 -1.36 9.14 4.03
CA GLY A 95 -0.90 8.51 2.80
C GLY A 95 0.61 8.44 2.68
N GLN A 96 1.10 8.46 1.46
CA GLN A 96 2.49 8.17 1.12
C GLN A 96 3.53 9.03 1.86
N ILE A 97 3.20 10.28 2.15
CA ILE A 97 4.11 11.17 2.92
C ILE A 97 4.39 10.65 4.33
N THR A 98 3.50 9.84 4.91
CA THR A 98 3.70 9.20 6.21
C THR A 98 4.44 7.86 6.11
N GLY A 99 4.82 7.43 4.91
CA GLY A 99 5.41 6.11 4.65
C GLY A 99 4.39 4.97 4.63
N THR A 100 3.08 5.25 4.65
CA THR A 100 2.05 4.24 4.43
C THR A 100 1.81 4.10 2.93
N GLU A 101 2.44 3.08 2.31
CA GLU A 101 2.36 2.86 0.88
C GLU A 101 1.13 2.06 0.47
N GLY A 102 0.60 2.36 -0.72
CA GLY A 102 -0.55 1.71 -1.33
C GLY A 102 -1.77 2.61 -1.42
N TYR A 103 -2.61 2.37 -2.44
CA TYR A 103 -3.81 3.19 -2.66
C TYR A 103 -4.83 3.03 -1.53
N MET A 104 -5.03 1.79 -1.07
CA MET A 104 -5.97 1.52 0.02
C MET A 104 -5.48 2.08 1.35
N GLU A 105 -4.18 1.99 1.60
CA GLU A 105 -3.52 2.56 2.77
C GLU A 105 -3.62 4.09 2.77
N ALA A 106 -3.44 4.73 1.61
CA ALA A 106 -3.58 6.18 1.49
C ALA A 106 -5.03 6.65 1.75
N VAL A 107 -6.03 5.93 1.22
CA VAL A 107 -7.44 6.21 1.50
C VAL A 107 -7.76 6.01 2.98
N ALA A 108 -7.31 4.90 3.55
CA ALA A 108 -7.59 4.56 4.94
C ALA A 108 -6.93 5.51 5.94
N THR A 109 -5.68 5.90 5.70
CA THR A 109 -4.98 6.88 6.55
C THR A 109 -5.54 8.28 6.37
N GLY A 110 -6.01 8.65 5.18
CA GLY A 110 -6.75 9.90 4.93
C GLY A 110 -8.06 9.95 5.74
N LEU A 111 -8.84 8.86 5.73
CA LEU A 111 -10.04 8.75 6.54
C LEU A 111 -9.71 8.83 8.04
N LEU A 112 -8.66 8.13 8.50
CA LEU A 112 -8.24 8.16 9.89
C LEU A 112 -7.81 9.57 10.33
N ALA A 113 -7.06 10.29 9.50
CA ALA A 113 -6.69 11.68 9.76
C ALA A 113 -7.92 12.60 9.86
N ALA A 114 -8.91 12.42 8.98
CA ALA A 114 -10.17 13.17 9.01
C ALA A 114 -10.98 12.87 10.28
N LEU A 115 -11.14 11.60 10.66
CA LEU A 115 -11.82 11.19 11.87
C LEU A 115 -11.14 11.77 13.13
N ASN A 116 -9.81 11.76 13.17
CA ASN A 116 -9.06 12.33 14.27
C ASN A 116 -9.17 13.87 14.33
N THR A 117 -9.23 14.54 13.18
CA THR A 117 -9.50 15.99 13.13
C THR A 117 -10.88 16.31 13.63
N TYR A 118 -11.89 15.51 13.25
CA TYR A 118 -13.24 15.67 13.73
C TYR A 118 -13.36 15.39 15.23
N ALA A 119 -12.75 14.31 15.73
CA ALA A 119 -12.70 13.99 17.15
C ALA A 119 -12.13 15.15 17.98
N GLU A 120 -11.00 15.70 17.53
CA GLU A 120 -10.40 16.89 18.17
C GLU A 120 -11.33 18.08 18.18
N ALA A 121 -12.01 18.37 17.05
CA ALA A 121 -12.93 19.51 16.93
C ALA A 121 -14.14 19.43 17.87
N ILE A 122 -14.59 18.21 18.20
CA ILE A 122 -15.71 18.00 19.15
C ILE A 122 -15.25 17.69 20.57
N GLY A 123 -13.94 17.73 20.84
CA GLY A 123 -13.36 17.41 22.15
C GLY A 123 -13.42 15.92 22.53
N ALA A 124 -13.58 15.03 21.56
CA ALA A 124 -13.56 13.59 21.75
C ALA A 124 -12.13 13.01 21.71
N ALA A 125 -11.95 11.82 22.26
CA ALA A 125 -10.68 11.11 22.18
C ALA A 125 -10.32 10.74 20.74
N GLY A 126 -9.04 10.71 20.42
CA GLY A 126 -8.55 10.29 19.09
C GLY A 126 -8.97 8.85 18.73
N VAL A 127 -8.97 8.55 17.45
CA VAL A 127 -9.27 7.23 16.90
C VAL A 127 -8.00 6.41 16.82
N GLU A 128 -7.87 5.39 17.64
CA GLU A 128 -6.76 4.44 17.64
C GLU A 128 -7.29 3.04 17.30
N LEU A 129 -7.01 2.60 16.09
CA LEU A 129 -7.49 1.30 15.62
C LEU A 129 -6.78 0.13 16.31
N PRO A 130 -7.49 -0.99 16.54
CA PRO A 130 -6.89 -2.18 17.15
C PRO A 130 -5.70 -2.70 16.33
N ARG A 131 -4.55 -2.89 16.98
CA ARG A 131 -3.30 -3.36 16.32
C ARG A 131 -3.40 -4.79 15.77
N VAL A 132 -4.40 -5.54 16.14
CA VAL A 132 -4.68 -6.88 15.58
C VAL A 132 -5.31 -6.81 14.19
N GLY A 133 -5.77 -5.64 13.77
CA GLY A 133 -6.26 -5.35 12.42
C GLY A 133 -5.14 -4.83 11.52
N ALA A 134 -5.31 -4.99 10.21
CA ALA A 134 -4.32 -4.64 9.19
C ALA A 134 -3.91 -3.16 9.24
N LEU A 135 -4.90 -2.25 9.24
CA LEU A 135 -4.63 -0.81 9.30
C LEU A 135 -4.08 -0.39 10.66
N GLY A 136 -4.62 -0.91 11.78
CA GLY A 136 -4.11 -0.60 13.11
C GLY A 136 -2.67 -1.07 13.31
N ALA A 137 -2.29 -2.22 12.73
CA ALA A 137 -0.91 -2.70 12.73
C ALA A 137 0.03 -1.79 11.93
N LEU A 138 -0.41 -1.33 10.74
CA LEU A 138 0.36 -0.41 9.90
C LEU A 138 0.55 0.94 10.60
N VAL A 139 -0.52 1.52 11.14
CA VAL A 139 -0.46 2.78 11.92
C VAL A 139 0.48 2.62 13.10
N GLY A 140 0.33 1.50 13.85
CA GLY A 140 1.22 1.19 14.95
C GLY A 140 2.70 1.13 14.57
N TYR A 141 3.04 0.54 13.42
CA TYR A 141 4.40 0.53 12.90
C TYR A 141 4.88 1.95 12.51
N ALA A 142 4.01 2.72 11.84
CA ALA A 142 4.35 4.04 11.32
C ALA A 142 4.46 5.13 12.42
N THR A 143 3.90 4.90 13.61
CA THR A 143 3.88 5.91 14.68
C THR A 143 4.52 5.44 16.00
N ASP A 144 5.14 4.26 16.01
CA ASP A 144 5.82 3.74 17.20
C ASP A 144 7.25 4.29 17.27
N PRO A 145 7.59 5.12 18.26
CA PRO A 145 8.95 5.66 18.42
C PRO A 145 10.04 4.59 18.58
N ALA A 146 9.66 3.34 18.92
CA ALA A 146 10.60 2.22 18.99
C ALA A 146 10.93 1.64 17.60
N THR A 147 10.28 2.07 16.52
CA THR A 147 10.59 1.61 15.17
C THR A 147 11.93 2.15 14.71
N VAL A 148 12.92 1.27 14.57
CA VAL A 148 14.28 1.61 14.13
C VAL A 148 14.39 1.43 12.62
N GLY A 149 15.01 2.40 11.94
CA GLY A 149 15.24 2.33 10.49
C GLY A 149 13.94 2.32 9.68
N TYR A 150 13.00 3.18 10.07
CA TYR A 150 11.69 3.30 9.43
C TYR A 150 11.78 3.35 7.91
N GLN A 151 11.02 2.51 7.25
CA GLN A 151 10.89 2.47 5.79
C GLN A 151 9.42 2.45 5.41
N PRO A 152 9.06 3.06 4.27
CA PRO A 152 7.71 2.97 3.75
C PRO A 152 7.24 1.53 3.63
N MET A 153 6.00 1.27 4.05
CA MET A 153 5.42 -0.06 4.15
C MET A 153 3.96 -0.06 3.72
N HIS A 154 3.55 -1.12 3.04
CA HIS A 154 2.14 -1.45 2.84
C HIS A 154 1.68 -2.46 3.89
N VAL A 155 0.38 -2.63 4.04
CA VAL A 155 -0.20 -3.65 4.93
C VAL A 155 0.32 -5.03 4.55
N ASN A 156 0.84 -5.75 5.55
CA ASN A 156 1.27 -7.14 5.40
C ASN A 156 1.16 -7.91 6.72
N PHE A 157 1.15 -9.24 6.64
CA PHE A 157 0.99 -10.09 7.81
C PHE A 157 2.17 -10.05 8.80
N GLY A 158 3.33 -9.53 8.39
CA GLY A 158 4.49 -9.35 9.28
C GLY A 158 4.27 -8.26 10.33
N LEU A 159 3.38 -7.30 10.04
CA LEU A 159 3.03 -6.23 10.98
C LEU A 159 1.95 -6.66 11.98
N VAL A 160 1.09 -7.61 11.60
CA VAL A 160 -0.04 -8.03 12.44
C VAL A 160 0.45 -8.99 13.53
N PRO A 161 0.11 -8.76 14.81
CA PRO A 161 0.50 -9.65 15.88
C PRO A 161 0.07 -11.09 15.63
N PRO A 162 0.91 -12.09 15.96
CA PRO A 162 0.61 -13.50 15.72
C PRO A 162 -0.66 -13.96 16.45
N LEU A 163 -1.23 -15.08 16.00
CA LEU A 163 -2.31 -15.76 16.72
C LEU A 163 -1.70 -16.51 17.91
N GLU A 164 -2.18 -16.22 19.12
CA GLU A 164 -1.59 -16.74 20.38
C GLU A 164 -2.10 -18.14 20.76
N ASP A 165 -3.01 -18.72 19.99
CA ASP A 165 -3.68 -19.99 20.34
C ASP A 165 -2.86 -21.26 20.03
N GLY A 166 -1.65 -21.14 19.50
CA GLY A 166 -0.73 -22.24 19.21
C GLY A 166 -1.23 -23.29 18.22
N LYS A 167 -2.39 -23.10 17.60
CA LYS A 167 -3.02 -24.08 16.70
C LYS A 167 -2.31 -24.13 15.33
N ARG A 168 -2.00 -25.33 14.87
CA ARG A 168 -1.51 -25.55 13.53
C ARG A 168 -2.68 -25.44 12.56
N ARG A 169 -2.61 -24.50 11.61
CA ARG A 169 -3.65 -24.22 10.62
C ARG A 169 -3.12 -24.36 9.19
N SER A 170 -4.00 -24.65 8.24
CA SER A 170 -3.72 -24.43 6.83
C SER A 170 -3.48 -22.92 6.58
N LYS A 171 -2.87 -22.58 5.44
CA LYS A 171 -2.65 -21.17 5.07
C LYS A 171 -3.98 -20.38 5.02
N ARG A 172 -5.02 -21.00 4.43
CA ARG A 172 -6.35 -20.40 4.31
C ARG A 172 -7.00 -20.18 5.68
N ASP A 173 -7.02 -21.20 6.53
CA ASP A 173 -7.65 -21.10 7.85
C ASP A 173 -6.92 -20.11 8.76
N ARG A 174 -5.61 -20.01 8.60
CA ARG A 174 -4.81 -19.01 9.31
C ARG A 174 -5.19 -17.59 8.88
N TYR A 175 -5.35 -17.33 7.59
CA TYR A 175 -5.76 -16.01 7.10
C TYR A 175 -7.18 -15.67 7.53
N GLN A 176 -8.09 -16.64 7.52
CA GLN A 176 -9.43 -16.46 8.04
C GLN A 176 -9.42 -16.09 9.53
N ALA A 177 -8.66 -16.82 10.35
CA ALA A 177 -8.54 -16.52 11.77
C ALA A 177 -7.98 -15.11 12.08
N TYR A 178 -7.05 -14.61 11.25
CA TYR A 178 -6.60 -13.22 11.36
C TYR A 178 -7.72 -12.23 11.04
N ALA A 179 -8.49 -12.50 9.97
CA ALA A 179 -9.59 -11.65 9.56
C ALA A 179 -10.71 -11.62 10.62
N ASP A 180 -11.10 -12.78 11.13
CA ASP A 180 -12.14 -12.90 12.16
C ASP A 180 -11.75 -12.13 13.43
N ARG A 181 -10.52 -12.33 13.92
CA ARG A 181 -9.99 -11.59 15.07
C ARG A 181 -9.97 -10.08 14.84
N ALA A 182 -9.59 -9.64 13.64
CA ALA A 182 -9.52 -8.22 13.31
C ALA A 182 -10.90 -7.58 13.27
N LEU A 183 -11.90 -8.26 12.70
CA LEU A 183 -13.28 -7.79 12.64
C LEU A 183 -13.91 -7.74 14.03
N GLU A 184 -13.74 -8.79 14.83
CA GLU A 184 -14.24 -8.82 16.22
C GLU A 184 -13.66 -7.66 17.06
N ALA A 185 -12.35 -7.44 16.95
CA ALA A 185 -11.70 -6.33 17.65
C ALA A 185 -12.15 -4.96 17.15
N LEU A 186 -12.40 -4.82 15.84
CA LEU A 186 -12.93 -3.58 15.26
C LEU A 186 -14.36 -3.31 15.74
N ASP A 187 -15.25 -4.32 15.70
CA ASP A 187 -16.63 -4.18 16.16
C ASP A 187 -16.68 -3.82 17.66
N ALA A 188 -15.87 -4.49 18.49
CA ALA A 188 -15.74 -4.14 19.88
C ALA A 188 -15.27 -2.69 20.09
N TYR A 189 -14.26 -2.25 19.29
CA TYR A 189 -13.78 -0.88 19.35
C TYR A 189 -14.85 0.13 18.94
N LEU A 190 -15.55 -0.11 17.82
CA LEU A 190 -16.61 0.79 17.34
C LEU A 190 -17.76 0.92 18.35
N ALA A 191 -18.10 -0.14 19.07
CA ALA A 191 -19.09 -0.11 20.13
C ALA A 191 -18.71 0.83 21.30
N THR A 192 -17.40 1.05 21.54
CA THR A 192 -16.92 2.01 22.55
C THR A 192 -16.93 3.46 22.09
N ARG A 193 -17.13 3.70 20.79
CA ARG A 193 -16.98 5.01 20.14
C ARG A 193 -18.32 5.55 19.62
N SER A 194 -19.36 5.47 20.46
CA SER A 194 -20.67 6.06 20.16
C SER A 194 -20.63 7.58 19.98
N ASP A 195 -19.60 8.24 20.53
CA ASP A 195 -19.29 9.65 20.34
C ASP A 195 -19.01 10.04 18.88
N LEU A 196 -18.46 9.11 18.10
CA LEU A 196 -18.11 9.33 16.69
C LEU A 196 -18.98 8.54 15.70
N PHE A 197 -19.49 7.37 16.11
CA PHE A 197 -20.19 6.43 15.23
C PHE A 197 -21.63 6.12 15.70
N GLY A 198 -22.14 6.85 16.68
CA GLY A 198 -23.46 6.65 17.30
C GLY A 198 -24.64 7.24 16.53
N GLY A 199 -24.51 7.54 15.24
CA GLY A 199 -25.63 7.87 14.37
C GLY A 199 -26.55 6.66 14.20
N ASP A 200 -27.89 6.88 14.35
CA ASP A 200 -28.94 5.88 14.16
C ASP A 200 -28.67 5.03 12.90
N ARG A 201 -28.36 3.75 13.10
CA ARG A 201 -28.34 2.76 12.01
C ARG A 201 -29.80 2.32 11.78
N SER A 202 -30.60 3.26 11.29
CA SER A 202 -31.94 2.98 10.80
C SER A 202 -31.93 2.53 9.35
#